data_bb4cb3d8b2498fae74935ac98ec03433
#
_entry.id   bb4cb3d8b2498fae74935ac98ec03433
#
_cell.length_a   1.000
_cell.length_b   1.000
_cell.length_c   1.000
_cell.angle_alpha   90.00
_cell.angle_beta   90.00
_cell.angle_gamma   90.00
#
_symmetry.space_group_name_H-M   'P 1'
#
loop_
_entity.id
_entity.type
_entity.pdbx_description
1 polymer ?
#
loop_
_entity_poly.entity_id
_entity_poly.type
_entity_poly.pdbx_seq_one_letter_code
_entity_poly.pdbx_strand_id
1 'polypeptide(L)'
;MRKWIELIQRSGWIHRDFGKPVLIGDGVSVSKEGKKMPAAKKLRQSSENSGKPEFIWGHMFGGIGILVGNAVKIFCLPLSLRIHDGNQTIREWAGSEYVNDSHVTRLVREAFKVATILKESCFLVLDRYFLSVDALKALREEAWGVGISLITVITRAKDTCVAFKKPNPLSGKSICPKRGKKAAAKPIGERVKLISLFTTAADQFTETQLMIYGKLKDVRFLSVDLLWGKDLYQELRFVLVLVDGVQNIFVSTSLLLSPEKIIMLYCCRSKIEVLFNAFKNVISGFGYHFWNRLTPILNKFDPAKAADENLKALGLSLPEAKRLIQNTYDATEGFVMFCSIATGILQLIALTFTAEINAAPVRWLRTYTNVIPSEASTAVALRDDFCRVCHLWPDLGIVRIIRQKSRSELTKLKATA
;
A
#
# COMPACT_ATOMS: atom_id res chain seq x y z
N MET A 1 4.87 5.89 -13.55
CA MET A 1 3.61 5.19 -13.23
C MET A 1 2.79 4.85 -14.47
N ARG A 2 2.30 5.79 -15.31
CA ARG A 2 1.42 5.51 -16.46
C ARG A 2 1.97 4.40 -17.38
N LYS A 3 3.18 4.57 -17.93
CA LYS A 3 3.81 3.55 -18.80
C LYS A 3 3.93 2.17 -18.16
N TRP A 4 4.15 2.13 -16.83
CA TRP A 4 4.24 0.89 -16.08
C TRP A 4 2.88 0.19 -15.99
N ILE A 5 1.80 0.91 -15.69
CA ILE A 5 0.44 0.38 -15.68
C ILE A 5 0.02 -0.10 -17.07
N GLU A 6 0.31 0.66 -18.12
CA GLU A 6 0.02 0.27 -19.51
C GLU A 6 0.75 -1.03 -19.90
N LEU A 7 1.99 -1.23 -19.46
CA LEU A 7 2.74 -2.47 -19.67
C LEU A 7 2.06 -3.65 -18.96
N ILE A 8 1.63 -3.46 -17.74
CA ILE A 8 0.91 -4.49 -16.97
C ILE A 8 -0.42 -4.84 -17.65
N GLN A 9 -1.16 -3.84 -18.15
CA GLN A 9 -2.39 -4.10 -18.90
C GLN A 9 -2.13 -4.95 -20.16
N ARG A 10 -1.07 -4.61 -20.91
CA ARG A 10 -0.69 -5.35 -22.14
C ARG A 10 -0.22 -6.77 -21.85
N SER A 11 0.31 -7.03 -20.64
CA SER A 11 0.73 -8.39 -20.27
C SER A 11 -0.43 -9.40 -20.19
N GLY A 12 -1.66 -8.91 -20.02
CA GLY A 12 -2.86 -9.75 -19.86
C GLY A 12 -2.99 -10.43 -18.48
N TRP A 13 -2.06 -10.22 -17.55
CA TRP A 13 -2.01 -10.90 -16.27
C TRP A 13 -2.79 -10.23 -15.14
N ILE A 14 -3.47 -9.10 -15.38
CA ILE A 14 -4.27 -8.45 -14.33
C ILE A 14 -5.36 -9.41 -13.87
N HIS A 15 -5.28 -9.77 -12.58
CA HIS A 15 -6.32 -10.57 -11.93
C HIS A 15 -7.56 -9.72 -11.67
N ARG A 16 -8.72 -10.26 -12.01
CA ARG A 16 -10.01 -9.60 -11.81
C ARG A 16 -10.92 -10.48 -10.96
N ASP A 17 -11.33 -9.96 -9.84
CA ASP A 17 -12.42 -10.55 -9.07
C ASP A 17 -13.75 -9.86 -9.43
N PHE A 18 -14.77 -10.64 -9.71
CA PHE A 18 -16.09 -10.10 -10.10
C PHE A 18 -16.00 -9.06 -11.24
N GLY A 19 -15.10 -9.31 -12.20
CA GLY A 19 -14.91 -8.48 -13.39
C GLY A 19 -14.10 -7.20 -13.17
N LYS A 20 -13.59 -6.92 -11.97
CA LYS A 20 -12.84 -5.70 -11.66
C LYS A 20 -11.42 -6.00 -11.17
N PRO A 21 -10.43 -5.19 -11.55
CA PRO A 21 -9.09 -5.26 -10.97
C PRO A 21 -9.13 -5.05 -9.45
N VAL A 22 -8.26 -5.76 -8.75
CA VAL A 22 -8.12 -5.64 -7.30
C VAL A 22 -6.81 -4.94 -6.97
N LEU A 23 -6.93 -3.78 -6.36
CA LEU A 23 -5.83 -3.02 -5.79
C LEU A 23 -5.72 -3.32 -4.30
N ILE A 24 -4.50 -3.40 -3.78
CA ILE A 24 -4.24 -3.53 -2.36
C ILE A 24 -3.36 -2.38 -1.92
N GLY A 25 -3.75 -1.71 -0.84
CA GLY A 25 -2.98 -0.62 -0.24
C GLY A 25 -2.57 -0.93 1.18
N ASP A 26 -1.32 -0.63 1.54
CA ASP A 26 -0.85 -0.74 2.91
C ASP A 26 0.37 0.16 3.14
N GLY A 27 0.76 0.30 4.41
CA GLY A 27 1.95 1.02 4.83
C GLY A 27 3.05 0.11 5.35
N VAL A 28 4.29 0.50 5.13
CA VAL A 28 5.45 -0.20 5.66
C VAL A 28 6.45 0.76 6.28
N SER A 29 6.80 0.51 7.55
CA SER A 29 7.85 1.24 8.24
C SER A 29 9.21 0.60 7.95
N VAL A 30 10.19 1.42 7.55
CA VAL A 30 11.54 1.00 7.18
C VAL A 30 12.54 1.65 8.11
N SER A 31 13.18 0.83 8.95
CA SER A 31 14.24 1.30 9.85
C SER A 31 15.46 1.80 9.07
N LYS A 32 16.05 2.90 9.54
CA LYS A 32 17.28 3.51 9.03
C LYS A 32 18.16 3.99 10.16
N GLU A 33 19.47 3.87 10.01
CA GLU A 33 20.44 4.36 10.98
C GLU A 33 20.77 5.84 10.77
N GLY A 34 20.76 6.29 9.53
CA GLY A 34 21.09 7.66 9.14
C GLY A 34 20.06 8.70 9.59
N LYS A 35 20.45 9.57 10.54
CA LYS A 35 19.56 10.63 11.06
C LYS A 35 19.34 11.78 10.07
N LYS A 36 20.21 11.96 9.09
CA LYS A 36 20.17 13.02 8.08
C LYS A 36 19.67 12.53 6.70
N MET A 37 18.73 11.58 6.71
CA MET A 37 18.02 11.16 5.52
C MET A 37 16.74 11.99 5.38
N PRO A 38 16.46 12.60 4.22
CA PRO A 38 15.25 13.42 4.04
C PRO A 38 13.97 12.65 4.35
N ALA A 39 13.06 13.23 5.12
CA ALA A 39 11.82 12.63 5.61
C ALA A 39 11.97 11.47 6.64
N ALA A 40 13.20 11.15 7.08
CA ALA A 40 13.38 10.19 8.17
C ALA A 40 12.98 10.80 9.51
N LYS A 41 12.24 10.04 10.32
CA LYS A 41 11.79 10.46 11.65
C LYS A 41 11.59 9.28 12.60
N LYS A 42 11.31 9.58 13.85
CA LYS A 42 10.90 8.57 14.86
C LYS A 42 9.48 8.08 14.52
N LEU A 43 9.33 6.79 14.26
CA LEU A 43 8.08 6.11 13.92
C LEU A 43 7.70 5.15 15.03
N ARG A 44 6.41 5.11 15.38
CA ARG A 44 5.88 4.08 16.27
C ARG A 44 5.56 2.84 15.45
N GLN A 45 6.03 1.68 15.91
CA GLN A 45 5.67 0.40 15.33
C GLN A 45 4.44 -0.16 16.05
N SER A 46 3.36 -0.36 15.29
CA SER A 46 2.20 -1.10 15.78
C SER A 46 2.40 -2.59 15.48
N SER A 47 3.32 -3.26 16.21
CA SER A 47 3.57 -4.68 16.05
C SER A 47 3.06 -5.44 17.27
N GLU A 48 2.31 -6.52 17.03
CA GLU A 48 1.91 -7.47 18.07
C GLU A 48 3.10 -8.36 18.52
N ASN A 49 4.22 -8.28 17.80
CA ASN A 49 5.44 -9.02 18.13
C ASN A 49 6.25 -8.28 19.19
N SER A 50 6.28 -8.83 20.42
CA SER A 50 6.98 -8.26 21.57
C SER A 50 8.51 -8.13 21.41
N GLY A 51 9.09 -8.82 20.44
CA GLY A 51 10.54 -8.72 20.14
C GLY A 51 10.95 -7.49 19.32
N LYS A 52 9.99 -6.68 18.82
CA LYS A 52 10.29 -5.47 18.06
C LYS A 52 10.25 -4.23 18.94
N PRO A 53 11.18 -3.27 18.77
CA PRO A 53 11.14 -2.03 19.52
C PRO A 53 9.87 -1.25 19.21
N GLU A 54 9.29 -0.58 20.21
CA GLU A 54 8.09 0.24 20.06
C GLU A 54 8.29 1.40 19.05
N PHE A 55 9.52 1.91 18.98
CA PHE A 55 9.89 3.01 18.09
C PHE A 55 11.12 2.65 17.26
N ILE A 56 11.09 3.08 16.00
CA ILE A 56 12.25 3.06 15.10
C ILE A 56 12.49 4.45 14.53
N TRP A 57 13.74 4.71 14.13
CA TRP A 57 14.07 5.82 13.24
C TRP A 57 14.00 5.35 11.80
N GLY A 58 13.35 6.09 10.91
CA GLY A 58 13.27 5.66 9.51
C GLY A 58 12.17 6.33 8.71
N HIS A 59 11.76 5.66 7.63
CA HIS A 59 10.74 6.13 6.69
C HIS A 59 9.46 5.31 6.81
N MET A 60 8.32 5.98 6.66
CA MET A 60 7.02 5.37 6.45
C MET A 60 6.66 5.43 4.97
N PHE A 61 6.64 4.29 4.31
CA PHE A 61 6.18 4.18 2.94
C PHE A 61 4.71 3.76 2.89
N GLY A 62 3.96 4.35 1.94
CA GLY A 62 2.68 3.84 1.51
C GLY A 62 2.83 3.17 0.16
N GLY A 63 2.18 2.02 -0.01
CA GLY A 63 2.24 1.24 -1.23
C GLY A 63 0.87 0.90 -1.78
N ILE A 64 0.76 0.95 -3.11
CA ILE A 64 -0.36 0.40 -3.87
C ILE A 64 0.18 -0.68 -4.78
N GLY A 65 -0.38 -1.88 -4.67
CA GLY A 65 -0.16 -2.99 -5.59
C GLY A 65 -1.44 -3.38 -6.31
N ILE A 66 -1.29 -4.03 -7.46
CA ILE A 66 -2.39 -4.65 -8.21
C ILE A 66 -2.21 -6.16 -8.20
N LEU A 67 -3.30 -6.90 -8.09
CA LEU A 67 -3.22 -8.35 -8.21
C LEU A 67 -3.00 -8.77 -9.66
N VAL A 68 -2.01 -9.63 -9.87
CA VAL A 68 -1.69 -10.25 -11.16
C VAL A 68 -1.54 -11.77 -10.99
N GLY A 69 -1.95 -12.53 -12.00
CA GLY A 69 -1.84 -13.98 -11.98
C GLY A 69 -3.13 -14.70 -12.35
N ASN A 70 -3.21 -15.95 -11.97
CA ASN A 70 -4.33 -16.85 -12.29
C ASN A 70 -4.78 -17.63 -11.04
N ALA A 71 -5.68 -18.60 -11.22
CA ALA A 71 -6.19 -19.43 -10.13
C ALA A 71 -5.11 -20.23 -9.39
N VAL A 72 -3.98 -20.52 -10.05
CA VAL A 72 -2.87 -21.29 -9.45
C VAL A 72 -2.05 -20.41 -8.50
N LYS A 73 -1.74 -19.16 -8.94
CA LYS A 73 -0.95 -18.22 -8.14
C LYS A 73 -1.31 -16.77 -8.48
N ILE A 74 -1.50 -16.00 -7.44
CA ILE A 74 -1.73 -14.57 -7.52
C ILE A 74 -0.61 -13.84 -6.77
N PHE A 75 0.03 -12.89 -7.44
CA PHE A 75 0.97 -11.94 -6.88
C PHE A 75 0.29 -10.60 -6.61
N CYS A 76 0.83 -9.83 -5.66
CA CYS A 76 0.59 -8.40 -5.55
C CYS A 76 1.75 -7.69 -6.25
N LEU A 77 1.49 -7.12 -7.43
CA LEU A 77 2.47 -6.40 -8.23
C LEU A 77 2.52 -4.94 -7.80
N PRO A 78 3.69 -4.39 -7.40
CA PRO A 78 3.78 -3.02 -6.90
C PRO A 78 3.60 -2.00 -8.02
N LEU A 79 2.68 -1.05 -7.83
CA LEU A 79 2.43 0.06 -8.74
C LEU A 79 3.05 1.37 -8.26
N SER A 80 2.96 1.63 -6.96
CA SER A 80 3.51 2.82 -6.31
C SER A 80 4.01 2.45 -4.93
N LEU A 81 5.19 2.97 -4.58
CA LEU A 81 5.76 2.87 -3.24
C LEU A 81 6.45 4.20 -2.93
N ARG A 82 5.84 5.03 -2.09
CA ARG A 82 6.30 6.39 -1.80
C ARG A 82 6.37 6.67 -0.31
N ILE A 83 7.21 7.63 0.07
CA ILE A 83 7.28 8.12 1.44
C ILE A 83 6.01 8.91 1.76
N HIS A 84 5.23 8.47 2.72
CA HIS A 84 3.95 9.05 3.11
C HIS A 84 4.00 9.90 4.37
N ASP A 85 5.09 9.88 5.10
CA ASP A 85 5.21 10.62 6.35
C ASP A 85 6.60 11.28 6.48
N GLY A 86 6.69 12.39 7.22
CA GLY A 86 7.93 13.15 7.41
C GLY A 86 8.34 14.01 6.21
N ASN A 87 7.57 14.04 5.14
CA ASN A 87 7.90 14.75 3.91
C ASN A 87 7.06 16.03 3.66
N GLN A 88 6.32 16.52 4.66
CA GLN A 88 5.44 17.68 4.51
C GLN A 88 6.19 18.92 4.00
N THR A 89 7.28 19.31 4.65
CA THR A 89 8.08 20.45 4.26
C THR A 89 8.67 20.31 2.85
N ILE A 90 9.12 19.11 2.48
CA ILE A 90 9.65 18.85 1.12
C ILE A 90 8.55 19.04 0.07
N ARG A 91 7.32 18.62 0.40
CA ARG A 91 6.15 18.80 -0.48
C ARG A 91 5.71 20.25 -0.59
N GLU A 92 5.81 21.02 0.50
CA GLU A 92 5.59 22.46 0.48
C GLU A 92 6.58 23.16 -0.47
N TRP A 93 7.87 22.82 -0.40
CA TRP A 93 8.88 23.34 -1.31
C TRP A 93 8.62 22.97 -2.77
N ALA A 94 8.04 21.82 -3.02
CA ALA A 94 7.66 21.35 -4.35
C ALA A 94 6.33 21.93 -4.85
N GLY A 95 5.65 22.79 -4.08
CA GLY A 95 4.36 23.38 -4.45
C GLY A 95 3.21 22.35 -4.53
N SER A 96 3.25 21.29 -3.73
CA SER A 96 2.24 20.26 -3.78
C SER A 96 0.91 20.71 -3.16
N GLU A 97 -0.19 20.54 -3.88
CA GLU A 97 -1.56 20.79 -3.39
C GLU A 97 -1.93 19.89 -2.19
N TYR A 98 -1.31 18.72 -2.09
CA TYR A 98 -1.62 17.67 -1.11
C TYR A 98 -0.68 17.68 0.10
N VAL A 99 -0.21 18.85 0.52
CA VAL A 99 0.71 18.99 1.66
C VAL A 99 0.17 18.34 2.92
N ASN A 100 -1.11 18.59 3.22
CA ASN A 100 -1.77 18.14 4.45
C ASN A 100 -2.43 16.75 4.34
N ASP A 101 -2.25 16.05 3.22
CA ASP A 101 -2.79 14.72 3.06
C ASP A 101 -2.17 13.74 4.05
N SER A 102 -3.04 13.03 4.77
CA SER A 102 -2.63 11.93 5.64
C SER A 102 -2.18 10.71 4.82
N HIS A 103 -1.49 9.78 5.47
CA HIS A 103 -1.12 8.50 4.84
C HIS A 103 -2.33 7.78 4.20
N VAL A 104 -3.48 7.83 4.87
CA VAL A 104 -4.72 7.19 4.44
C VAL A 104 -5.29 7.85 3.19
N THR A 105 -5.39 9.18 3.19
CA THR A 105 -5.93 9.94 2.05
C THR A 105 -5.06 9.79 0.81
N ARG A 106 -3.74 9.76 0.98
CA ARG A 106 -2.80 9.51 -0.12
C ARG A 106 -3.00 8.17 -0.80
N LEU A 107 -3.18 7.08 -0.04
CA LEU A 107 -3.45 5.76 -0.63
C LEU A 107 -4.74 5.76 -1.44
N VAL A 108 -5.81 6.40 -0.95
CA VAL A 108 -7.06 6.53 -1.70
C VAL A 108 -6.86 7.29 -3.00
N ARG A 109 -6.17 8.44 -2.96
CA ARG A 109 -5.90 9.26 -4.15
C ARG A 109 -4.99 8.53 -5.16
N GLU A 110 -3.97 7.82 -4.68
CA GLU A 110 -3.11 7.01 -5.56
C GLU A 110 -3.87 5.86 -6.22
N ALA A 111 -4.73 5.17 -5.49
CA ALA A 111 -5.59 4.13 -6.06
C ALA A 111 -6.55 4.71 -7.12
N PHE A 112 -7.08 5.89 -6.87
CA PHE A 112 -7.94 6.58 -7.83
C PHE A 112 -7.20 6.93 -9.13
N LYS A 113 -5.95 7.44 -9.01
CA LYS A 113 -5.06 7.68 -10.17
C LYS A 113 -4.80 6.39 -10.97
N VAL A 114 -4.59 5.27 -10.28
CA VAL A 114 -4.42 3.96 -10.93
C VAL A 114 -5.67 3.58 -11.71
N ALA A 115 -6.86 3.64 -11.10
CA ALA A 115 -8.13 3.31 -11.74
C ALA A 115 -8.41 4.21 -12.95
N THR A 116 -8.07 5.49 -12.86
CA THR A 116 -8.19 6.45 -13.98
C THR A 116 -7.28 6.06 -15.16
N ILE A 117 -6.04 5.63 -14.89
CA ILE A 117 -5.10 5.19 -15.94
C ILE A 117 -5.58 3.86 -16.56
N LEU A 118 -6.06 2.94 -15.74
CA LEU A 118 -6.65 1.67 -16.20
C LEU A 118 -7.93 1.88 -17.00
N LYS A 119 -8.63 3.01 -16.80
CA LYS A 119 -9.97 3.30 -17.34
C LYS A 119 -11.02 2.27 -16.89
N GLU A 120 -10.84 1.68 -15.73
CA GLU A 120 -11.69 0.66 -15.15
C GLU A 120 -12.00 0.97 -13.69
N SER A 121 -13.20 0.63 -13.23
CA SER A 121 -13.48 0.66 -11.79
C SER A 121 -12.78 -0.50 -11.09
N CYS A 122 -12.19 -0.23 -9.92
CA CYS A 122 -11.37 -1.17 -9.17
C CYS A 122 -11.91 -1.40 -7.76
N PHE A 123 -11.59 -2.56 -7.19
CA PHE A 123 -11.63 -2.75 -5.74
C PHE A 123 -10.34 -2.24 -5.12
N LEU A 124 -10.44 -1.60 -3.96
CA LEU A 124 -9.30 -1.20 -3.13
C LEU A 124 -9.43 -1.88 -1.77
N VAL A 125 -8.55 -2.82 -1.49
CA VAL A 125 -8.52 -3.55 -0.23
C VAL A 125 -7.50 -2.92 0.70
N LEU A 126 -7.94 -2.53 1.90
CA LEU A 126 -7.15 -1.82 2.89
C LEU A 126 -7.25 -2.49 4.27
N ASP A 127 -6.25 -2.31 5.13
CA ASP A 127 -6.32 -2.77 6.52
C ASP A 127 -7.26 -1.91 7.38
N ARG A 128 -7.57 -2.41 8.58
CA ARG A 128 -8.44 -1.75 9.58
C ARG A 128 -8.02 -0.31 9.95
N TYR A 129 -6.74 0.01 9.78
CA TYR A 129 -6.21 1.35 10.02
C TYR A 129 -6.81 2.41 9.08
N PHE A 130 -7.24 1.99 7.90
CA PHE A 130 -7.69 2.89 6.83
C PHE A 130 -9.19 3.19 6.86
N LEU A 131 -9.97 2.58 7.76
CA LEU A 131 -11.37 2.98 7.96
C LEU A 131 -11.41 4.31 8.72
N SER A 132 -11.43 5.40 7.99
CA SER A 132 -11.45 6.76 8.53
C SER A 132 -12.40 7.67 7.74
N VAL A 133 -12.88 8.72 8.41
CA VAL A 133 -13.73 9.73 7.77
C VAL A 133 -12.99 10.44 6.64
N ASP A 134 -11.69 10.69 6.83
CA ASP A 134 -10.86 11.37 5.84
C ASP A 134 -10.65 10.52 4.58
N ALA A 135 -10.52 9.19 4.72
CA ALA A 135 -10.49 8.28 3.58
C ALA A 135 -11.77 8.35 2.75
N LEU A 136 -12.93 8.34 3.41
CA LEU A 136 -14.23 8.43 2.74
C LEU A 136 -14.47 9.79 2.10
N LYS A 137 -14.00 10.87 2.71
CA LYS A 137 -14.04 12.22 2.12
C LYS A 137 -13.16 12.29 0.87
N ALA A 138 -11.91 11.81 0.95
CA ALA A 138 -11.01 11.77 -0.20
C ALA A 138 -11.61 10.95 -1.36
N LEU A 139 -12.24 9.80 -1.05
CA LEU A 139 -12.93 8.99 -2.06
C LEU A 139 -14.06 9.75 -2.75
N ARG A 140 -14.83 10.55 -2.01
CA ARG A 140 -15.90 11.38 -2.57
C ARG A 140 -15.39 12.55 -3.39
N GLU A 141 -14.33 13.20 -2.93
CA GLU A 141 -13.69 14.32 -3.65
C GLU A 141 -13.18 13.86 -5.01
N GLU A 142 -12.45 12.74 -5.05
CA GLU A 142 -11.96 12.16 -6.30
C GLU A 142 -13.10 11.70 -7.23
N ALA A 143 -14.15 11.08 -6.68
CA ALA A 143 -15.32 10.66 -7.45
C ALA A 143 -16.08 11.85 -8.03
N TRP A 144 -16.20 12.95 -7.28
CA TRP A 144 -16.84 14.17 -7.74
C TRP A 144 -16.11 14.78 -8.93
N GLY A 145 -14.76 14.83 -8.89
CA GLY A 145 -13.93 15.38 -9.97
C GLY A 145 -14.06 14.62 -11.29
N VAL A 146 -14.44 13.34 -11.27
CA VAL A 146 -14.56 12.47 -12.47
C VAL A 146 -16.01 12.16 -12.80
N GLY A 147 -16.96 12.48 -11.92
CA GLY A 147 -18.40 12.19 -12.11
C GLY A 147 -18.80 10.73 -11.87
N ILE A 148 -17.86 9.84 -11.56
CA ILE A 148 -18.08 8.42 -11.29
C ILE A 148 -17.20 7.94 -10.13
N SER A 149 -17.72 7.00 -9.33
CA SER A 149 -16.92 6.31 -8.33
C SER A 149 -16.14 5.16 -8.99
N LEU A 150 -14.84 5.39 -9.24
CA LEU A 150 -13.95 4.37 -9.82
C LEU A 150 -13.44 3.37 -8.79
N ILE A 151 -13.56 3.65 -7.50
CA ILE A 151 -13.00 2.82 -6.43
C ILE A 151 -14.10 2.36 -5.47
N THR A 152 -14.17 1.06 -5.26
CA THR A 152 -14.92 0.44 -4.15
C THR A 152 -13.93 0.01 -3.08
N VAL A 153 -14.01 0.61 -1.90
CA VAL A 153 -13.14 0.27 -0.76
C VAL A 153 -13.69 -0.91 0.01
N ILE A 154 -12.83 -1.88 0.29
CA ILE A 154 -13.06 -2.98 1.22
C ILE A 154 -12.00 -2.88 2.32
N THR A 155 -12.44 -2.87 3.58
CA THR A 155 -11.56 -2.75 4.73
C THR A 155 -12.13 -3.51 5.93
N ARG A 156 -11.47 -3.43 7.07
CA ARG A 156 -11.91 -4.01 8.33
C ARG A 156 -12.19 -2.90 9.35
N ALA A 157 -13.27 -3.03 10.11
CA ALA A 157 -13.53 -2.16 11.24
C ALA A 157 -12.81 -2.65 12.50
N LYS A 158 -12.55 -1.72 13.43
CA LYS A 158 -12.11 -2.06 14.79
C LYS A 158 -13.28 -2.61 15.62
N ASP A 159 -12.98 -3.41 16.62
CA ASP A 159 -13.99 -3.97 17.52
C ASP A 159 -14.76 -2.89 18.30
N THR A 160 -14.12 -1.74 18.51
CA THR A 160 -14.74 -0.55 19.11
C THR A 160 -15.62 0.24 18.16
N CYS A 161 -15.79 -0.21 16.92
CA CYS A 161 -16.53 0.51 15.89
C CYS A 161 -18.02 0.66 16.25
N VAL A 162 -18.51 1.87 16.05
CA VAL A 162 -19.91 2.26 16.28
C VAL A 162 -20.48 2.82 14.99
N ALA A 163 -21.66 2.36 14.62
CA ALA A 163 -22.42 2.85 13.48
C ALA A 163 -23.85 3.24 13.93
N PHE A 164 -24.66 3.72 13.01
CA PHE A 164 -26.02 4.20 13.30
C PHE A 164 -27.01 3.61 12.31
N LYS A 165 -28.18 3.24 12.78
CA LYS A 165 -29.30 2.88 11.90
C LYS A 165 -29.73 4.12 11.08
N LYS A 166 -30.40 3.89 9.96
CA LYS A 166 -31.12 4.96 9.27
C LYS A 166 -32.22 5.53 10.18
N PRO A 167 -32.51 6.82 10.13
CA PRO A 167 -33.62 7.39 10.89
C PRO A 167 -34.93 6.77 10.39
N ASN A 168 -35.78 6.36 11.32
CA ASN A 168 -37.12 5.91 10.97
C ASN A 168 -37.99 7.14 10.68
N PRO A 169 -38.48 7.35 9.45
CA PRO A 169 -39.31 8.51 9.10
C PRO A 169 -40.64 8.56 9.88
N LEU A 170 -41.08 7.42 10.39
CA LEU A 170 -42.36 7.33 11.13
C LEU A 170 -42.26 7.60 12.63
N SER A 171 -41.04 7.58 13.21
CA SER A 171 -40.87 7.68 14.67
C SER A 171 -40.76 9.10 15.22
N GLY A 172 -40.65 10.13 14.40
CA GLY A 172 -40.45 11.51 14.81
C GLY A 172 -39.20 11.78 15.66
N LYS A 173 -38.43 10.73 16.01
CA LYS A 173 -37.23 10.78 16.86
C LYS A 173 -36.00 10.61 16.01
N SER A 174 -35.64 11.60 15.20
CA SER A 174 -34.26 11.66 14.68
C SER A 174 -33.36 12.28 15.73
N ILE A 175 -32.38 11.55 16.19
CA ILE A 175 -31.35 12.11 17.06
C ILE A 175 -30.40 12.90 16.17
N CYS A 176 -30.58 14.23 16.10
CA CYS A 176 -29.56 15.10 15.53
C CYS A 176 -28.43 15.27 16.52
N PRO A 177 -27.16 14.90 16.18
CA PRO A 177 -26.04 15.22 17.04
C PRO A 177 -25.99 16.73 17.27
N LYS A 178 -26.02 17.18 18.52
CA LYS A 178 -25.86 18.60 18.87
C LYS A 178 -24.48 19.07 18.37
N ARG A 179 -24.45 19.94 17.40
CA ARG A 179 -23.24 20.61 16.93
C ARG A 179 -23.44 22.12 16.98
N GLY A 180 -22.33 22.83 17.26
CA GLY A 180 -22.32 24.29 17.29
C GLY A 180 -22.89 24.90 16.00
N LYS A 181 -23.51 26.04 16.13
CA LYS A 181 -24.49 26.82 15.38
C LYS A 181 -24.44 26.93 13.83
N LYS A 182 -23.73 26.09 13.05
CA LYS A 182 -23.51 26.35 11.60
C LYS A 182 -23.75 25.21 10.57
N ALA A 183 -24.22 24.06 10.95
CA ALA A 183 -24.59 23.03 9.95
C ALA A 183 -25.79 22.20 10.40
N ALA A 184 -26.78 22.03 9.55
CA ALA A 184 -27.86 21.08 9.76
C ALA A 184 -27.24 19.66 9.87
N ALA A 185 -27.28 19.09 11.07
CA ALA A 185 -26.80 17.74 11.29
C ALA A 185 -27.68 16.77 10.50
N LYS A 186 -27.08 15.84 9.75
CA LYS A 186 -27.85 14.77 9.10
C LYS A 186 -28.57 13.96 10.17
N PRO A 187 -29.85 13.65 9.98
CA PRO A 187 -30.59 12.82 10.91
C PRO A 187 -29.97 11.41 10.95
N ILE A 188 -29.78 10.87 12.15
CA ILE A 188 -29.28 9.52 12.40
C ILE A 188 -30.26 8.79 13.31
N GLY A 189 -30.34 7.47 13.16
CA GLY A 189 -31.16 6.60 14.00
C GLY A 189 -30.37 6.11 15.22
N GLU A 190 -30.80 4.97 15.73
CA GLU A 190 -30.22 4.32 16.89
C GLU A 190 -28.73 4.01 16.71
N ARG A 191 -27.95 4.17 17.80
CA ARG A 191 -26.52 3.85 17.85
C ARG A 191 -26.33 2.36 18.03
N VAL A 192 -25.50 1.75 17.19
CA VAL A 192 -25.18 0.33 17.19
C VAL A 192 -23.69 0.11 17.45
N LYS A 193 -23.34 -0.62 18.50
CA LYS A 193 -21.98 -1.17 18.67
C LYS A 193 -21.87 -2.42 17.83
N LEU A 194 -21.03 -2.45 16.79
CA LEU A 194 -20.98 -3.58 15.87
C LEU A 194 -20.61 -4.90 16.55
N ILE A 195 -19.65 -4.86 17.48
CA ILE A 195 -19.21 -6.06 18.19
C ILE A 195 -20.35 -6.73 19.03
N SER A 196 -21.31 -5.95 19.52
CA SER A 196 -22.42 -6.51 20.28
C SER A 196 -23.39 -7.35 19.43
N LEU A 197 -23.40 -7.15 18.10
CA LEU A 197 -24.26 -7.91 17.20
C LEU A 197 -23.86 -9.38 17.11
N PHE A 198 -22.62 -9.77 17.44
CA PHE A 198 -22.23 -11.18 17.52
C PHE A 198 -22.98 -11.94 18.60
N THR A 199 -23.51 -11.25 19.61
CA THR A 199 -24.33 -11.85 20.69
C THR A 199 -25.80 -11.52 20.54
N THR A 200 -26.14 -10.23 20.28
CA THR A 200 -27.55 -9.78 20.27
C THR A 200 -28.32 -10.17 19.01
N ALA A 201 -27.63 -10.56 17.94
CA ALA A 201 -28.23 -11.01 16.68
C ALA A 201 -27.63 -12.35 16.21
N ALA A 202 -27.22 -13.21 17.15
CA ALA A 202 -26.55 -14.47 16.84
C ALA A 202 -27.40 -15.43 16.01
N ASP A 203 -28.72 -15.36 16.16
CA ASP A 203 -29.74 -16.09 15.42
C ASP A 203 -29.90 -15.65 13.95
N GLN A 204 -29.42 -14.46 13.61
CA GLN A 204 -29.51 -13.89 12.26
C GLN A 204 -28.28 -14.18 11.40
N PHE A 205 -27.29 -14.88 11.94
CA PHE A 205 -26.11 -15.27 11.18
C PHE A 205 -26.42 -16.36 10.18
N THR A 206 -26.01 -16.14 8.93
CA THR A 206 -26.07 -17.14 7.85
C THR A 206 -24.81 -18.00 7.88
N GLU A 207 -24.94 -19.29 7.66
CA GLU A 207 -23.82 -20.23 7.55
C GLU A 207 -23.54 -20.54 6.08
N THR A 208 -22.26 -20.59 5.72
CA THR A 208 -21.79 -20.93 4.38
C THR A 208 -20.39 -21.51 4.42
N GLN A 209 -19.96 -22.09 3.31
CA GLN A 209 -18.58 -22.53 3.13
C GLN A 209 -17.86 -21.64 2.11
N LEU A 210 -16.71 -21.12 2.48
CA LEU A 210 -15.89 -20.28 1.62
C LEU A 210 -14.45 -20.78 1.54
N MET A 211 -13.85 -20.61 0.38
CA MET A 211 -12.43 -20.87 0.17
C MET A 211 -11.60 -19.73 0.74
N ILE A 212 -11.04 -19.91 1.93
CA ILE A 212 -10.21 -18.92 2.63
C ILE A 212 -8.78 -19.40 2.70
N TYR A 213 -7.84 -18.65 2.11
CA TYR A 213 -6.41 -19.01 2.04
C TYR A 213 -6.15 -20.42 1.50
N GLY A 214 -6.90 -20.84 0.48
CA GLY A 214 -6.77 -22.15 -0.16
C GLY A 214 -7.34 -23.32 0.65
N LYS A 215 -8.11 -23.05 1.70
CA LYS A 215 -8.81 -24.04 2.50
C LYS A 215 -10.31 -23.75 2.53
N LEU A 216 -11.12 -24.77 2.35
CA LEU A 216 -12.56 -24.65 2.55
C LEU A 216 -12.84 -24.51 4.05
N LYS A 217 -13.55 -23.47 4.45
CA LYS A 217 -13.87 -23.15 5.85
C LYS A 217 -15.35 -22.88 6.02
N ASP A 218 -15.87 -23.32 7.16
CA ASP A 218 -17.20 -22.96 7.59
C ASP A 218 -17.18 -21.51 8.12
N VAL A 219 -18.05 -20.69 7.57
CA VAL A 219 -18.13 -19.25 7.83
C VAL A 219 -19.54 -18.91 8.27
N ARG A 220 -19.66 -18.26 9.41
CA ARG A 220 -20.92 -17.63 9.83
C ARG A 220 -20.80 -16.14 9.65
N PHE A 221 -21.79 -15.50 9.02
CA PHE A 221 -21.76 -14.06 8.82
C PHE A 221 -23.14 -13.41 8.99
N LEU A 222 -23.13 -12.13 9.38
CA LEU A 222 -24.28 -11.24 9.40
C LEU A 222 -23.95 -9.98 8.60
N SER A 223 -24.80 -9.62 7.65
CA SER A 223 -24.63 -8.39 6.85
C SER A 223 -25.64 -7.32 7.27
N VAL A 224 -25.13 -6.11 7.55
CA VAL A 224 -25.98 -4.98 7.93
C VAL A 224 -25.51 -3.69 7.25
N ASP A 225 -26.43 -2.90 6.74
CA ASP A 225 -26.16 -1.60 6.12
C ASP A 225 -26.46 -0.50 7.13
N LEU A 226 -25.42 0.23 7.55
CA LEU A 226 -25.48 1.22 8.62
C LEU A 226 -24.79 2.52 8.21
N LEU A 227 -25.18 3.63 8.82
CA LEU A 227 -24.54 4.93 8.66
C LEU A 227 -23.28 5.00 9.52
N TRP A 228 -22.17 5.42 8.92
CA TRP A 228 -20.89 5.54 9.60
C TRP A 228 -20.15 6.82 9.24
N GLY A 229 -19.25 7.21 10.15
CA GLY A 229 -18.39 8.39 10.01
C GLY A 229 -19.04 9.64 10.57
N LYS A 230 -18.45 10.19 11.64
CA LYS A 230 -18.92 11.42 12.28
C LYS A 230 -19.03 12.56 11.25
N ASP A 231 -20.15 13.25 11.20
CA ASP A 231 -20.47 14.35 10.29
C ASP A 231 -20.63 13.97 8.81
N LEU A 232 -20.17 12.78 8.41
CA LEU A 232 -20.32 12.24 7.06
C LEU A 232 -21.55 11.37 6.93
N TYR A 233 -21.78 10.51 7.94
CA TYR A 233 -22.87 9.54 8.03
C TYR A 233 -23.17 8.89 6.68
N GLN A 234 -22.14 8.26 6.11
CA GLN A 234 -22.24 7.51 4.87
C GLN A 234 -22.75 6.12 5.17
N GLU A 235 -23.67 5.64 4.34
CA GLU A 235 -24.10 4.27 4.38
C GLU A 235 -22.99 3.34 3.90
N LEU A 236 -22.65 2.36 4.73
CA LEU A 236 -21.65 1.34 4.47
C LEU A 236 -22.23 -0.03 4.77
N ARG A 237 -21.82 -1.04 4.04
CA ARG A 237 -22.12 -2.43 4.35
C ARG A 237 -21.09 -2.97 5.32
N PHE A 238 -21.57 -3.44 6.47
CA PHE A 238 -20.79 -4.15 7.47
C PHE A 238 -21.12 -5.63 7.40
N VAL A 239 -20.08 -6.46 7.33
CA VAL A 239 -20.19 -7.92 7.34
C VAL A 239 -19.46 -8.43 8.57
N LEU A 240 -20.22 -8.84 9.58
CA LEU A 240 -19.71 -9.47 10.78
C LEU A 240 -19.45 -10.93 10.46
N VAL A 241 -18.27 -11.41 10.72
CA VAL A 241 -17.81 -12.74 10.29
C VAL A 241 -17.21 -13.50 11.45
N LEU A 242 -17.62 -14.75 11.60
CA LEU A 242 -17.07 -15.71 12.54
C LEU A 242 -16.48 -16.88 11.76
N VAL A 243 -15.16 -17.08 11.89
CA VAL A 243 -14.40 -18.17 11.27
C VAL A 243 -13.41 -18.71 12.28
N ASP A 244 -13.38 -20.03 12.49
CA ASP A 244 -12.49 -20.69 13.46
C ASP A 244 -12.53 -20.03 14.87
N GLY A 245 -13.69 -19.55 15.30
CA GLY A 245 -13.87 -18.85 16.57
C GLY A 245 -13.41 -17.39 16.60
N VAL A 246 -12.84 -16.89 15.50
CA VAL A 246 -12.33 -15.49 15.40
C VAL A 246 -13.40 -14.57 14.81
N GLN A 247 -13.68 -13.48 15.52
CA GLN A 247 -14.62 -12.44 15.10
C GLN A 247 -13.90 -11.38 14.25
N ASN A 248 -14.50 -11.04 13.10
CA ASN A 248 -14.04 -9.97 12.22
C ASN A 248 -15.22 -9.13 11.75
N ILE A 249 -14.99 -7.85 11.50
CA ILE A 249 -16.00 -6.94 10.96
C ILE A 249 -15.45 -6.34 9.68
N PHE A 250 -15.87 -6.82 8.53
CA PHE A 250 -15.48 -6.27 7.24
C PHE A 250 -16.44 -5.15 6.83
N VAL A 251 -15.95 -4.24 6.00
CA VAL A 251 -16.68 -3.05 5.57
C VAL A 251 -16.52 -2.84 4.08
N SER A 252 -17.59 -2.52 3.40
CA SER A 252 -17.60 -2.12 1.99
C SER A 252 -18.29 -0.78 1.80
N THR A 253 -17.73 0.06 0.92
CA THR A 253 -18.39 1.28 0.45
C THR A 253 -19.46 1.02 -0.61
N SER A 254 -19.53 -0.19 -1.17
CA SER A 254 -20.57 -0.63 -2.09
C SER A 254 -21.59 -1.50 -1.36
N LEU A 255 -22.85 -1.13 -1.47
CA LEU A 255 -23.98 -1.90 -0.95
C LEU A 255 -24.44 -3.01 -1.94
N LEU A 256 -23.84 -3.07 -3.13
CA LEU A 256 -24.19 -4.05 -4.17
C LEU A 256 -23.39 -5.36 -4.05
N LEU A 257 -22.29 -5.35 -3.30
CA LEU A 257 -21.48 -6.55 -3.09
C LEU A 257 -22.16 -7.49 -2.09
N SER A 258 -22.20 -8.79 -2.42
CA SER A 258 -22.65 -9.79 -1.44
C SER A 258 -21.64 -9.93 -0.30
N PRO A 259 -22.06 -10.36 0.88
CA PRO A 259 -21.19 -10.57 2.03
C PRO A 259 -20.01 -11.51 1.71
N GLU A 260 -20.27 -12.60 1.01
CA GLU A 260 -19.25 -13.59 0.62
C GLU A 260 -18.17 -12.97 -0.25
N LYS A 261 -18.57 -12.10 -1.21
CA LYS A 261 -17.62 -11.36 -2.06
C LYS A 261 -16.74 -10.41 -1.25
N ILE A 262 -17.30 -9.74 -0.26
CA ILE A 262 -16.54 -8.85 0.63
C ILE A 262 -15.52 -9.66 1.44
N ILE A 263 -15.91 -10.81 1.97
CA ILE A 263 -15.02 -11.71 2.72
C ILE A 263 -13.87 -12.19 1.83
N MET A 264 -14.17 -12.70 0.64
CA MET A 264 -13.15 -13.20 -0.31
C MET A 264 -12.18 -12.12 -0.75
N LEU A 265 -12.67 -10.92 -1.09
CA LEU A 265 -11.83 -9.78 -1.47
C LEU A 265 -10.90 -9.37 -0.32
N TYR A 266 -11.40 -9.34 0.92
CA TYR A 266 -10.54 -8.99 2.06
C TYR A 266 -9.43 -10.03 2.30
N CYS A 267 -9.67 -11.30 2.02
CA CYS A 267 -8.63 -12.34 2.12
C CYS A 267 -7.43 -12.08 1.21
N CYS A 268 -7.60 -11.34 0.11
CA CYS A 268 -6.50 -10.97 -0.77
C CYS A 268 -5.51 -9.98 -0.13
N ARG A 269 -5.89 -9.31 0.97
CA ARG A 269 -5.04 -8.29 1.62
C ARG A 269 -3.66 -8.80 1.99
N SER A 270 -3.54 -10.04 2.45
CA SER A 270 -2.26 -10.65 2.84
C SER A 270 -1.22 -10.68 1.71
N LYS A 271 -1.63 -10.55 0.45
CA LYS A 271 -0.71 -10.54 -0.70
C LYS A 271 0.25 -9.35 -0.70
N ILE A 272 -0.13 -8.20 -0.13
CA ILE A 272 0.79 -7.05 -0.02
C ILE A 272 1.88 -7.30 1.05
N GLU A 273 1.59 -8.07 2.08
CA GLU A 273 2.59 -8.45 3.09
C GLU A 273 3.65 -9.37 2.47
N VAL A 274 3.20 -10.32 1.61
CA VAL A 274 4.11 -11.18 0.84
C VAL A 274 4.96 -10.34 -0.11
N LEU A 275 4.37 -9.34 -0.78
CA LEU A 275 5.10 -8.39 -1.62
C LEU A 275 6.18 -7.66 -0.81
N PHE A 276 5.84 -7.07 0.35
CA PHE A 276 6.81 -6.34 1.16
C PHE A 276 7.94 -7.24 1.68
N ASN A 277 7.64 -8.51 1.96
CA ASN A 277 8.64 -9.48 2.34
C ASN A 277 9.60 -9.79 1.17
N ALA A 278 9.09 -10.06 -0.01
CA ALA A 278 9.90 -10.28 -1.22
C ALA A 278 10.73 -9.03 -1.56
N PHE A 279 10.13 -7.86 -1.48
CA PHE A 279 10.78 -6.58 -1.73
C PHE A 279 11.95 -6.31 -0.77
N LYS A 280 11.80 -6.62 0.52
CA LYS A 280 12.87 -6.51 1.52
C LYS A 280 13.99 -7.52 1.30
N ASN A 281 13.62 -8.79 1.13
CA ASN A 281 14.55 -9.90 1.30
C ASN A 281 15.12 -10.43 -0.02
N VAL A 282 14.42 -10.25 -1.15
CA VAL A 282 14.87 -10.72 -2.47
C VAL A 282 15.53 -9.60 -3.25
N ILE A 283 14.90 -8.42 -3.29
CA ILE A 283 15.33 -7.29 -4.13
C ILE A 283 16.17 -6.28 -3.35
N SER A 284 16.15 -6.32 -2.03
CA SER A 284 16.73 -5.29 -1.16
C SER A 284 16.21 -3.88 -1.49
N GLY A 285 14.92 -3.80 -1.83
CA GLY A 285 14.29 -2.57 -2.33
C GLY A 285 14.25 -1.42 -1.32
N PHE A 286 14.49 -1.70 -0.04
CA PHE A 286 14.70 -0.70 0.98
C PHE A 286 16.18 -0.56 1.39
N GLY A 287 17.12 -1.08 0.58
CA GLY A 287 18.57 -1.03 0.84
C GLY A 287 19.23 0.31 0.49
N TYR A 288 18.49 1.37 0.25
CA TYR A 288 19.05 2.70 -0.03
C TYR A 288 19.74 3.31 1.20
N HIS A 289 20.80 4.13 0.93
CA HIS A 289 21.59 4.85 1.92
C HIS A 289 21.85 6.30 1.51
N PHE A 290 20.83 6.99 0.96
CA PHE A 290 20.96 8.38 0.56
C PHE A 290 20.74 9.31 1.75
N TRP A 291 21.74 10.11 2.07
CA TRP A 291 21.68 11.11 3.13
C TRP A 291 22.28 12.43 2.66
N ASN A 292 21.93 13.51 3.34
CA ASN A 292 22.44 14.83 3.04
C ASN A 292 22.68 15.58 4.35
N ARG A 293 23.92 16.10 4.52
CA ARG A 293 24.31 16.83 5.75
C ARG A 293 23.41 18.03 6.06
N LEU A 294 22.77 18.61 5.05
CA LEU A 294 21.86 19.75 5.15
C LEU A 294 20.46 19.35 5.67
N THR A 295 20.12 18.06 5.63
CA THR A 295 18.81 17.60 6.07
C THR A 295 18.62 17.88 7.56
N PRO A 296 17.56 18.63 7.96
CA PRO A 296 17.24 18.84 9.35
C PRO A 296 16.81 17.52 10.00
N ILE A 297 17.20 17.32 11.27
CA ILE A 297 16.68 16.20 12.05
C ILE A 297 15.26 16.57 12.45
N LEU A 298 14.29 15.84 11.96
CA LEU A 298 12.88 16.06 12.26
C LEU A 298 12.59 15.67 13.72
N ASN A 299 12.61 16.66 14.59
CA ASN A 299 12.11 16.53 15.95
C ASN A 299 10.60 16.74 15.96
N LYS A 300 9.91 16.11 16.91
CA LYS A 300 8.45 16.06 17.04
C LYS A 300 7.80 17.47 17.15
N PHE A 301 8.59 18.54 17.42
CA PHE A 301 8.07 19.81 17.90
C PHE A 301 8.31 21.04 17.02
N ASP A 302 9.28 21.07 16.08
CA ASP A 302 9.40 22.16 15.12
C ASP A 302 10.36 21.84 13.95
N PRO A 303 9.86 21.35 12.81
CA PRO A 303 10.71 21.02 11.64
C PRO A 303 11.29 22.24 10.92
N ALA A 304 10.58 23.38 10.93
CA ALA A 304 10.95 24.53 10.10
C ALA A 304 12.07 25.36 10.71
N LYS A 305 12.08 25.62 12.02
CA LYS A 305 13.12 26.42 12.69
C LYS A 305 14.49 25.74 12.67
N ALA A 306 14.56 24.44 12.91
CA ALA A 306 15.82 23.70 12.90
C ALA A 306 16.46 23.65 11.50
N ALA A 307 15.66 23.73 10.44
CA ALA A 307 16.15 23.77 9.06
C ALA A 307 16.87 25.10 8.77
N ASP A 308 16.29 26.23 9.13
CA ASP A 308 16.82 27.56 8.78
C ASP A 308 18.12 27.88 9.54
N GLU A 309 18.25 27.49 10.80
CA GLU A 309 19.46 27.72 11.60
C GLU A 309 20.64 26.89 11.10
N ASN A 310 20.44 25.61 10.78
CA ASN A 310 21.49 24.75 10.23
C ASN A 310 21.94 25.18 8.81
N LEU A 311 21.07 25.76 8.01
CA LEU A 311 21.39 26.20 6.65
C LEU A 311 22.20 27.50 6.64
N LYS A 312 21.88 28.43 7.54
CA LYS A 312 22.66 29.66 7.72
C LYS A 312 24.10 29.39 8.15
N ALA A 313 24.31 28.39 9.02
CA ALA A 313 25.64 27.98 9.48
C ALA A 313 26.55 27.38 8.40
N LEU A 314 25.99 26.95 7.27
CA LEU A 314 26.72 26.26 6.17
C LEU A 314 27.07 27.21 5.00
N GLY A 315 26.69 28.50 5.05
CA GLY A 315 27.01 29.49 4.02
C GLY A 315 26.35 29.25 2.66
N LEU A 316 25.36 28.36 2.60
CA LEU A 316 24.59 28.05 1.39
C LEU A 316 23.34 28.93 1.29
N SER A 317 22.96 29.30 0.09
CA SER A 317 21.66 29.94 -0.11
C SER A 317 20.53 28.96 0.20
N LEU A 318 19.46 29.46 0.79
CA LEU A 318 18.29 28.65 1.16
C LEU A 318 17.68 27.86 -0.01
N PRO A 319 17.52 28.44 -1.24
CA PRO A 319 17.03 27.71 -2.41
C PRO A 319 17.94 26.55 -2.82
N GLU A 320 19.25 26.73 -2.77
CA GLU A 320 20.23 25.72 -3.15
C GLU A 320 20.22 24.54 -2.17
N ALA A 321 20.16 24.81 -0.88
CA ALA A 321 20.04 23.79 0.15
C ALA A 321 18.74 23.00 0.03
N LYS A 322 17.61 23.66 -0.22
CA LYS A 322 16.31 23.01 -0.48
C LYS A 322 16.39 22.09 -1.68
N ARG A 323 16.99 22.53 -2.77
CA ARG A 323 17.18 21.72 -3.99
C ARG A 323 18.02 20.47 -3.72
N LEU A 324 19.10 20.57 -2.97
CA LEU A 324 19.96 19.43 -2.63
C LEU A 324 19.23 18.40 -1.75
N ILE A 325 18.45 18.86 -0.77
CA ILE A 325 17.61 17.97 0.07
C ILE A 325 16.55 17.29 -0.79
N GLN A 326 15.88 18.02 -1.67
CA GLN A 326 14.86 17.48 -2.57
C GLN A 326 15.43 16.44 -3.53
N ASN A 327 16.59 16.70 -4.15
CA ASN A 327 17.26 15.72 -5.00
C ASN A 327 17.60 14.42 -4.24
N THR A 328 18.01 14.53 -2.97
CA THR A 328 18.28 13.35 -2.13
C THR A 328 17.01 12.57 -1.79
N TYR A 329 15.92 13.29 -1.54
CA TYR A 329 14.57 12.70 -1.34
C TYR A 329 14.11 11.99 -2.61
N ASP A 330 14.21 12.64 -3.76
CA ASP A 330 13.81 12.09 -5.06
C ASP A 330 14.66 10.87 -5.45
N ALA A 331 15.95 10.87 -5.11
CA ALA A 331 16.81 9.70 -5.29
C ALA A 331 16.34 8.51 -4.44
N THR A 332 15.89 8.75 -3.20
CA THR A 332 15.33 7.70 -2.35
C THR A 332 14.05 7.11 -2.94
N GLU A 333 13.08 7.96 -3.32
CA GLU A 333 11.84 7.50 -3.95
C GLU A 333 12.10 6.83 -5.30
N GLY A 334 13.02 7.38 -6.10
CA GLY A 334 13.43 6.81 -7.38
C GLY A 334 14.01 5.41 -7.24
N PHE A 335 14.95 5.21 -6.30
CA PHE A 335 15.52 3.90 -6.01
C PHE A 335 14.43 2.88 -5.64
N VAL A 336 13.56 3.22 -4.70
CA VAL A 336 12.47 2.35 -4.25
C VAL A 336 11.51 2.04 -5.41
N MET A 337 11.21 3.02 -6.27
CA MET A 337 10.35 2.82 -7.43
C MET A 337 11.00 1.91 -8.49
N PHE A 338 12.31 2.05 -8.76
CA PHE A 338 13.04 1.13 -9.65
C PHE A 338 13.00 -0.31 -9.13
N CYS A 339 13.26 -0.50 -7.84
CA CYS A 339 13.15 -1.82 -7.22
C CYS A 339 11.72 -2.38 -7.27
N SER A 340 10.70 -1.52 -7.16
CA SER A 340 9.29 -1.90 -7.32
C SER A 340 9.01 -2.41 -8.73
N ILE A 341 9.48 -1.70 -9.75
CA ILE A 341 9.35 -2.13 -11.15
C ILE A 341 10.10 -3.45 -11.37
N ALA A 342 11.32 -3.59 -10.86
CA ALA A 342 12.09 -4.83 -10.98
C ALA A 342 11.36 -6.02 -10.33
N THR A 343 10.77 -5.83 -9.15
CA THR A 343 9.95 -6.86 -8.50
C THR A 343 8.76 -7.26 -9.36
N GLY A 344 8.03 -6.29 -9.92
CA GLY A 344 6.90 -6.57 -10.79
C GLY A 344 7.30 -7.25 -12.10
N ILE A 345 8.46 -6.89 -12.67
CA ILE A 345 9.01 -7.60 -13.86
C ILE A 345 9.30 -9.07 -13.53
N LEU A 346 9.91 -9.36 -12.38
CA LEU A 346 10.13 -10.75 -11.95
C LEU A 346 8.83 -11.54 -11.82
N GLN A 347 7.77 -10.91 -11.28
CA GLN A 347 6.45 -11.53 -11.17
C GLN A 347 5.83 -11.81 -12.55
N LEU A 348 5.91 -10.85 -13.49
CA LEU A 348 5.42 -11.05 -14.85
C LEU A 348 6.21 -12.11 -15.60
N ILE A 349 7.53 -12.15 -15.45
CA ILE A 349 8.39 -13.21 -16.03
C ILE A 349 8.02 -14.57 -15.43
N ALA A 350 7.83 -14.66 -14.12
CA ALA A 350 7.40 -15.90 -13.46
C ALA A 350 6.08 -16.44 -14.01
N LEU A 351 5.13 -15.54 -14.33
CA LEU A 351 3.84 -15.91 -14.89
C LEU A 351 3.92 -16.29 -16.37
N THR A 352 4.75 -15.59 -17.15
CA THR A 352 4.81 -15.75 -18.61
C THR A 352 5.73 -16.89 -19.01
N PHE A 353 6.86 -17.07 -18.31
CA PHE A 353 7.92 -18.03 -18.64
C PHE A 353 8.09 -19.08 -17.54
N THR A 354 6.98 -19.57 -17.00
CA THR A 354 6.95 -20.53 -15.88
C THR A 354 7.77 -21.80 -16.20
N ALA A 355 7.63 -22.34 -17.41
CA ALA A 355 8.31 -23.58 -17.81
C ALA A 355 9.84 -23.39 -17.91
N GLU A 356 10.26 -22.30 -18.52
CA GLU A 356 11.67 -21.95 -18.71
C GLU A 356 12.36 -21.68 -17.38
N ILE A 357 11.71 -20.95 -16.49
CA ILE A 357 12.24 -20.67 -15.14
C ILE A 357 12.34 -21.94 -14.31
N ASN A 358 11.34 -22.83 -14.40
CA ASN A 358 11.36 -24.10 -13.66
C ASN A 358 12.39 -25.09 -14.25
N ALA A 359 12.73 -25.01 -15.52
CA ALA A 359 13.77 -25.80 -16.16
C ALA A 359 15.19 -25.29 -15.85
N ALA A 360 15.35 -24.05 -15.37
CA ALA A 360 16.66 -23.51 -15.04
C ALA A 360 17.29 -24.25 -13.84
N PRO A 361 18.58 -24.64 -13.91
CA PRO A 361 19.24 -25.34 -12.84
C PRO A 361 19.46 -24.42 -11.63
N VAL A 362 18.71 -24.64 -10.58
CA VAL A 362 18.85 -23.86 -9.34
C VAL A 362 19.53 -24.73 -8.28
N ARG A 363 20.75 -24.38 -7.93
CA ARG A 363 21.67 -25.22 -7.10
C ARG A 363 21.22 -25.37 -5.63
N TRP A 364 20.31 -24.53 -5.12
CA TRP A 364 20.05 -24.42 -3.67
C TRP A 364 18.61 -24.44 -3.25
N LEU A 365 17.67 -24.50 -4.19
CA LEU A 365 16.26 -24.51 -3.86
C LEU A 365 15.71 -25.92 -3.82
N ARG A 366 14.85 -26.15 -2.81
CA ARG A 366 14.11 -27.39 -2.63
C ARG A 366 13.33 -27.74 -3.91
N THR A 367 13.04 -29.02 -4.06
CA THR A 367 12.25 -29.61 -5.16
C THR A 367 11.15 -28.65 -5.63
N TYR A 368 11.23 -28.25 -6.90
CA TYR A 368 10.15 -27.51 -7.53
C TYR A 368 8.89 -28.39 -7.54
N THR A 369 7.85 -27.95 -6.89
CA THR A 369 6.51 -28.36 -7.24
C THR A 369 6.14 -27.60 -8.51
N ASN A 370 5.40 -28.20 -9.44
CA ASN A 370 4.96 -27.63 -10.73
C ASN A 370 4.08 -26.38 -10.59
N VAL A 371 4.51 -25.46 -9.76
CA VAL A 371 3.80 -24.22 -9.39
C VAL A 371 4.59 -23.07 -9.98
N ILE A 372 3.90 -22.01 -10.35
CA ILE A 372 4.51 -20.76 -10.81
C ILE A 372 5.62 -20.34 -9.84
N PRO A 373 6.86 -20.07 -10.32
CA PRO A 373 8.00 -19.74 -9.49
C PRO A 373 7.80 -18.48 -8.66
N SER A 374 8.56 -18.34 -7.56
CA SER A 374 8.59 -17.11 -6.76
C SER A 374 9.51 -16.06 -7.40
N GLU A 375 9.41 -14.81 -6.92
CA GLU A 375 10.34 -13.74 -7.30
C GLU A 375 11.81 -14.14 -7.05
N ALA A 376 12.06 -14.83 -5.93
CA ALA A 376 13.39 -15.33 -5.60
C ALA A 376 13.90 -16.38 -6.60
N SER A 377 13.06 -17.36 -6.93
CA SER A 377 13.39 -18.40 -7.91
C SER A 377 13.67 -17.80 -9.29
N THR A 378 12.80 -16.87 -9.71
CA THR A 378 12.94 -16.17 -10.99
C THR A 378 14.21 -15.31 -11.03
N ALA A 379 14.53 -14.60 -9.95
CA ALA A 379 15.75 -13.79 -9.88
C ALA A 379 17.02 -14.65 -9.97
N VAL A 380 17.02 -15.83 -9.33
CA VAL A 380 18.16 -16.77 -9.41
C VAL A 380 18.31 -17.33 -10.82
N ALA A 381 17.21 -17.77 -11.45
CA ALA A 381 17.26 -18.29 -12.81
C ALA A 381 17.77 -17.25 -13.82
N LEU A 382 17.28 -15.99 -13.72
CA LEU A 382 17.72 -14.90 -14.60
C LEU A 382 19.14 -14.43 -14.35
N ARG A 383 19.72 -14.68 -13.17
CA ARG A 383 21.08 -14.23 -12.83
C ARG A 383 22.12 -14.83 -13.76
N ASP A 384 22.03 -16.12 -14.05
CA ASP A 384 22.97 -16.80 -14.92
C ASP A 384 22.80 -16.35 -16.37
N ASP A 385 21.57 -16.17 -16.84
CA ASP A 385 21.28 -15.60 -18.14
C ASP A 385 21.77 -14.16 -18.27
N PHE A 386 21.63 -13.34 -17.24
CA PHE A 386 22.15 -11.98 -17.25
C PHE A 386 23.67 -11.94 -17.41
N CYS A 387 24.40 -12.80 -16.72
CA CYS A 387 25.84 -12.93 -16.87
C CYS A 387 26.23 -13.34 -18.31
N ARG A 388 25.46 -14.28 -18.89
CA ARG A 388 25.66 -14.72 -20.29
C ARG A 388 25.37 -13.56 -21.27
N VAL A 389 24.30 -12.81 -21.10
CA VAL A 389 23.97 -11.63 -21.91
C VAL A 389 25.08 -10.59 -21.84
N CYS A 390 25.62 -10.31 -20.65
CA CYS A 390 26.74 -9.39 -20.47
C CYS A 390 28.01 -9.82 -21.23
N HIS A 391 28.20 -11.14 -21.38
CA HIS A 391 29.32 -11.69 -22.13
C HIS A 391 29.09 -11.65 -23.65
N LEU A 392 27.91 -12.07 -24.10
CA LEU A 392 27.55 -12.17 -25.53
C LEU A 392 27.35 -10.82 -26.21
N TRP A 393 26.80 -9.84 -25.48
CA TRP A 393 26.49 -8.52 -26.01
C TRP A 393 27.18 -7.40 -25.22
N PRO A 394 28.52 -7.30 -25.34
CA PRO A 394 29.31 -6.30 -24.57
C PRO A 394 28.96 -4.85 -24.89
N ASP A 395 28.33 -4.60 -26.03
CA ASP A 395 28.00 -3.25 -26.51
C ASP A 395 26.60 -2.76 -26.09
N LEU A 396 25.80 -3.60 -25.44
CA LEU A 396 24.55 -3.13 -24.82
C LEU A 396 24.85 -1.98 -23.86
N GLY A 397 24.04 -0.92 -23.91
CA GLY A 397 24.22 0.30 -23.09
C GLY A 397 24.40 -0.02 -21.59
N ILE A 398 23.58 -0.94 -21.05
CA ILE A 398 23.68 -1.36 -19.63
C ILE A 398 25.02 -2.09 -19.34
N VAL A 399 25.50 -2.91 -20.24
CA VAL A 399 26.76 -3.64 -20.07
C VAL A 399 27.94 -2.69 -20.10
N ARG A 400 27.91 -1.69 -21.00
CA ARG A 400 28.94 -0.62 -21.04
C ARG A 400 28.97 0.16 -19.71
N ILE A 401 27.83 0.55 -19.17
CA ILE A 401 27.75 1.24 -17.88
C ILE A 401 28.33 0.39 -16.75
N ILE A 402 27.97 -0.88 -16.66
CA ILE A 402 28.48 -1.82 -15.64
C ILE A 402 29.99 -1.93 -15.76
N ARG A 403 30.52 -2.13 -16.97
CA ARG A 403 31.97 -2.26 -17.22
C ARG A 403 32.74 -0.98 -16.89
N GLN A 404 32.19 0.19 -17.20
CA GLN A 404 32.80 1.48 -16.85
C GLN A 404 32.91 1.68 -15.35
N LYS A 405 31.82 1.37 -14.61
CA LYS A 405 31.81 1.48 -13.14
C LYS A 405 32.79 0.48 -12.50
N SER A 406 32.80 -0.77 -12.95
CA SER A 406 33.74 -1.78 -12.43
C SER A 406 35.22 -1.39 -12.64
N ARG A 407 35.55 -0.80 -13.80
CA ARG A 407 36.92 -0.29 -14.06
C ARG A 407 37.28 0.89 -13.16
N SER A 408 36.36 1.81 -12.90
CA SER A 408 36.60 2.97 -12.03
C SER A 408 36.85 2.57 -10.56
N GLU A 409 36.19 1.54 -10.07
CA GLU A 409 36.42 1.01 -8.72
C GLU A 409 37.77 0.28 -8.61
N LEU A 410 38.13 -0.53 -9.59
CA LEU A 410 39.43 -1.20 -9.65
C LEU A 410 40.60 -0.20 -9.72
N THR A 411 40.42 0.92 -10.41
CA THR A 411 41.42 2.00 -10.51
C THR A 411 41.55 2.72 -9.16
N LYS A 412 40.46 2.95 -8.44
CA LYS A 412 40.50 3.54 -7.10
C LYS A 412 41.18 2.61 -6.08
N LEU A 413 40.87 1.32 -6.10
CA LEU A 413 41.52 0.34 -5.23
C LEU A 413 43.03 0.22 -5.48
N LYS A 414 43.48 0.34 -6.74
CA LYS A 414 44.92 0.37 -7.09
C LYS A 414 45.64 1.66 -6.71
N ALA A 415 44.88 2.79 -6.56
CA ALA A 415 45.44 4.07 -6.12
C ALA A 415 45.53 4.21 -4.59
N THR A 416 44.87 3.31 -3.86
CA THR A 416 44.86 3.27 -2.37
C THR A 416 45.72 2.09 -1.81
N ALA A 417 46.31 1.24 -2.65
CA ALA A 417 47.27 0.20 -2.32
C ALA A 417 48.70 0.64 -2.70
#